data_efdbb10d90e2ae1c5200d18c07646f13
#
_entry.id   efdbb10d90e2ae1c5200d18c07646f13
#
_cell.length_a   1.000
_cell.length_b   1.000
_cell.length_c   1.000
_cell.angle_alpha   90.00
_cell.angle_beta   90.00
_cell.angle_gamma   90.00
#
_symmetry.space_group_name_H-M   'P 1'
#
loop_
_entity.id
_entity.type
_entity.pdbx_description
1 polymer ?
#
loop_
_entity_poly.entity_id
_entity_poly.type
_entity_poly.pdbx_seq_one_letter_code
_entity_poly.pdbx_strand_id
1 'polypeptide(L)'
;MKKRLTIIQMDVHVNDVEYNYTRVQELLSQSLSECPDIIVLPETWNTGFYPSKELINIADRNGERTKSLLSTFAKEHNVNIVGGSVAVAKNDVVFNTSYAYNREGTLVGEYSKMHGFSPAKEDQYFAGGTHTTHFELDGIPCSTVICYDIRFPELVR
;
A
#
# COMPACT_ATOMS: atom_id res chain seq x y z
N MET A 1 -21.63 6.64 12.22
CA MET A 1 -21.54 5.17 12.39
C MET A 1 -20.11 4.84 12.84
N LYS A 2 -19.90 3.90 13.80
CA LYS A 2 -18.54 3.49 14.20
C LYS A 2 -18.02 2.46 13.18
N LYS A 3 -16.77 2.59 12.76
CA LYS A 3 -16.08 1.63 11.90
C LYS A 3 -14.92 0.99 12.64
N ARG A 4 -14.68 -0.30 12.39
CA ARG A 4 -13.55 -1.05 12.92
C ARG A 4 -12.42 -1.07 11.91
N LEU A 5 -11.30 -0.45 12.28
CA LEU A 5 -10.07 -0.50 11.51
C LEU A 5 -9.15 -1.55 12.12
N THR A 6 -8.65 -2.46 11.30
CA THR A 6 -7.59 -3.38 11.68
C THR A 6 -6.31 -2.97 10.97
N ILE A 7 -5.29 -2.63 11.75
CA ILE A 7 -3.98 -2.22 11.24
C ILE A 7 -3.05 -3.43 11.35
N ILE A 8 -2.52 -3.85 10.21
CA ILE A 8 -1.57 -4.95 10.15
C ILE A 8 -0.16 -4.40 10.36
N GLN A 9 0.52 -4.89 11.38
CA GLN A 9 1.95 -4.74 11.56
C GLN A 9 2.63 -6.07 11.27
N MET A 10 3.70 -6.05 10.48
CA MET A 10 4.44 -7.25 10.13
C MET A 10 5.94 -6.99 10.19
N ASP A 11 6.68 -8.05 10.42
CA ASP A 11 8.13 -8.07 10.20
C ASP A 11 8.35 -8.22 8.69
N VAL A 12 8.84 -7.16 8.07
CA VAL A 12 9.09 -7.12 6.63
C VAL A 12 10.51 -7.56 6.35
N HIS A 13 10.68 -8.64 5.62
CA HIS A 13 12.01 -9.11 5.21
C HIS A 13 12.48 -8.31 3.98
N VAL A 14 13.61 -7.60 4.15
CA VAL A 14 14.17 -6.77 3.08
C VAL A 14 14.56 -7.65 1.89
N ASN A 15 14.04 -7.31 0.70
CA ASN A 15 14.26 -8.01 -0.58
C ASN A 15 13.73 -9.45 -0.65
N ASP A 16 13.03 -9.95 0.38
CA ASP A 16 12.38 -11.27 0.34
C ASP A 16 10.89 -11.13 -0.03
N VAL A 17 10.66 -10.90 -1.31
CA VAL A 17 9.33 -10.62 -1.86
C VAL A 17 8.35 -11.77 -1.60
N GLU A 18 8.79 -13.02 -1.78
CA GLU A 18 7.91 -14.18 -1.63
C GLU A 18 7.47 -14.38 -0.18
N TYR A 19 8.40 -14.26 0.77
CA TYR A 19 8.07 -14.27 2.19
C TYR A 19 7.05 -13.17 2.53
N ASN A 20 7.31 -11.95 2.08
CA ASN A 20 6.46 -10.80 2.41
C ASN A 20 5.03 -10.96 1.87
N TYR A 21 4.86 -11.41 0.63
CA TYR A 21 3.53 -11.69 0.07
C TYR A 21 2.80 -12.80 0.82
N THR A 22 3.50 -13.88 1.14
CA THR A 22 2.93 -15.00 1.92
C THR A 22 2.49 -14.50 3.30
N ARG A 23 3.34 -13.71 3.95
CA ARG A 23 3.07 -13.17 5.28
C ARG A 23 1.87 -12.22 5.30
N VAL A 24 1.75 -11.35 4.28
CA VAL A 24 0.58 -10.48 4.14
C VAL A 24 -0.70 -11.29 3.98
N GLN A 25 -0.71 -12.34 3.16
CA GLN A 25 -1.90 -13.20 2.98
C GLN A 25 -2.32 -13.87 4.29
N GLU A 26 -1.37 -14.38 5.07
CA GLU A 26 -1.65 -14.96 6.38
C GLU A 26 -2.26 -13.94 7.35
N LEU A 27 -1.67 -12.74 7.43
CA LEU A 27 -2.13 -11.68 8.33
C LEU A 27 -3.48 -11.11 7.91
N LEU A 28 -3.73 -10.96 6.62
CA LEU A 28 -5.04 -10.59 6.09
C LEU A 28 -6.09 -11.61 6.54
N SER A 29 -5.80 -12.91 6.38
CA SER A 29 -6.73 -13.99 6.80
C SER A 29 -6.95 -13.99 8.31
N GLN A 30 -5.90 -13.81 9.11
CA GLN A 30 -6.00 -13.73 10.57
C GLN A 30 -6.83 -12.51 11.02
N SER A 31 -6.71 -11.38 10.33
CA SER A 31 -7.41 -10.16 10.68
C SER A 31 -8.95 -10.27 10.60
N LEU A 32 -9.46 -11.22 9.84
CA LEU A 32 -10.90 -11.43 9.69
C LEU A 32 -11.61 -11.84 10.98
N SER A 33 -10.89 -12.45 11.93
CA SER A 33 -11.43 -12.78 13.26
C SER A 33 -11.90 -11.55 14.03
N GLU A 34 -11.35 -10.38 13.72
CA GLU A 34 -11.72 -9.09 14.33
C GLU A 34 -12.94 -8.43 13.65
N CYS A 35 -13.50 -9.04 12.61
CA CYS A 35 -14.61 -8.49 11.83
C CYS A 35 -14.34 -7.04 11.36
N PRO A 36 -13.26 -6.75 10.65
CA PRO A 36 -12.90 -5.40 10.25
C PRO A 36 -13.85 -4.83 9.20
N ASP A 37 -14.10 -3.52 9.28
CA ASP A 37 -14.68 -2.76 8.16
C ASP A 37 -13.63 -2.35 7.15
N ILE A 38 -12.42 -2.03 7.64
CA ILE A 38 -11.29 -1.59 6.82
C ILE A 38 -10.03 -2.24 7.39
N ILE A 39 -9.21 -2.83 6.51
CA ILE A 39 -7.87 -3.33 6.84
C ILE A 39 -6.84 -2.38 6.25
N VAL A 40 -5.78 -2.06 7.02
CA VAL A 40 -4.69 -1.19 6.59
C VAL A 40 -3.38 -1.94 6.69
N LEU A 41 -2.61 -1.97 5.59
CA LEU A 41 -1.29 -2.60 5.50
C LEU A 41 -0.16 -1.57 5.73
N PRO A 42 1.08 -2.01 6.02
CA PRO A 42 2.22 -1.12 6.22
C PRO A 42 2.82 -0.56 4.92
N GLU A 43 3.83 0.31 5.05
CA GLU A 43 4.58 0.89 3.93
C GLU A 43 5.60 -0.11 3.36
N THR A 44 5.76 -0.12 2.04
CA THR A 44 6.74 -0.91 1.25
C THR A 44 6.84 -2.38 1.68
N TRP A 45 5.70 -2.95 2.05
CA TRP A 45 5.65 -4.29 2.66
C TRP A 45 6.13 -5.40 1.71
N ASN A 46 6.16 -5.18 0.40
CA ASN A 46 6.61 -6.19 -0.56
C ASN A 46 8.14 -6.33 -0.63
N THR A 47 8.90 -5.24 -0.42
CA THR A 47 10.37 -5.21 -0.60
C THR A 47 11.13 -4.76 0.62
N GLY A 48 10.44 -4.12 1.58
CA GLY A 48 11.05 -3.49 2.75
C GLY A 48 11.39 -2.02 2.52
N PHE A 49 11.62 -1.31 3.64
CA PHE A 49 11.78 0.15 3.66
C PHE A 49 13.12 0.65 3.09
N TYR A 50 14.17 -0.16 3.16
CA TYR A 50 15.50 0.26 2.72
C TYR A 50 15.74 -0.13 1.26
N PRO A 51 15.59 0.81 0.30
CA PRO A 51 15.75 0.50 -1.10
C PRO A 51 17.22 0.23 -1.46
N SER A 52 17.41 -0.61 -2.46
CA SER A 52 18.72 -0.98 -2.99
C SER A 52 18.71 -0.93 -4.52
N LYS A 53 19.88 -1.13 -5.14
CA LYS A 53 20.00 -1.18 -6.61
C LYS A 53 19.19 -2.32 -7.24
N GLU A 54 18.87 -3.35 -6.44
CA GLU A 54 18.05 -4.49 -6.91
C GLU A 54 16.55 -4.16 -6.96
N LEU A 55 16.13 -3.01 -6.41
CA LEU A 55 14.72 -2.66 -6.26
C LEU A 55 13.92 -2.78 -7.56
N ILE A 56 14.48 -2.30 -8.68
CA ILE A 56 13.81 -2.36 -9.99
C ILE A 56 13.53 -3.80 -10.46
N ASN A 57 14.36 -4.75 -10.05
CA ASN A 57 14.24 -6.15 -10.45
C ASN A 57 13.20 -6.91 -9.62
N ILE A 58 12.97 -6.48 -8.37
CA ILE A 58 12.08 -7.14 -7.40
C ILE A 58 10.77 -6.40 -7.17
N ALA A 59 10.64 -5.17 -7.65
CA ALA A 59 9.41 -4.39 -7.57
C ALA A 59 8.26 -5.05 -8.36
N ASP A 60 7.04 -4.89 -7.87
CA ASP A 60 5.84 -5.43 -8.52
C ASP A 60 5.59 -4.71 -9.86
N ARG A 61 5.67 -5.45 -10.96
CA ARG A 61 5.47 -4.89 -12.31
C ARG A 61 4.02 -4.40 -12.47
N ASN A 62 3.88 -3.10 -12.72
CA ASN A 62 2.58 -2.41 -12.83
C ASN A 62 1.66 -2.59 -11.61
N GLY A 63 2.19 -3.12 -10.49
CA GLY A 63 1.40 -3.45 -9.31
C GLY A 63 0.43 -4.61 -9.52
N GLU A 64 0.65 -5.46 -10.53
CA GLU A 64 -0.31 -6.50 -10.94
C GLU A 64 -0.54 -7.54 -9.85
N ARG A 65 0.53 -8.02 -9.22
CA ARG A 65 0.43 -9.02 -8.14
C ARG A 65 -0.32 -8.46 -6.94
N THR A 66 0.04 -7.25 -6.52
CA THR A 66 -0.61 -6.56 -5.38
C THR A 66 -2.07 -6.27 -5.68
N LYS A 67 -2.36 -5.73 -6.86
CA LYS A 67 -3.74 -5.42 -7.28
C LYS A 67 -4.61 -6.67 -7.29
N SER A 68 -4.10 -7.77 -7.86
CA SER A 68 -4.83 -9.05 -7.89
C SER A 68 -5.11 -9.57 -6.48
N LEU A 69 -4.09 -9.59 -5.61
CA LEU A 69 -4.22 -10.05 -4.24
C LEU A 69 -5.27 -9.25 -3.47
N LEU A 70 -5.13 -7.92 -3.45
CA LEU A 70 -5.98 -7.05 -2.63
C LEU A 70 -7.42 -6.99 -3.15
N SER A 71 -7.61 -6.92 -4.47
CA SER A 71 -8.93 -6.94 -5.09
C SER A 71 -9.69 -8.23 -4.78
N THR A 72 -9.02 -9.37 -4.97
CA THR A 72 -9.61 -10.68 -4.70
C THR A 72 -10.00 -10.81 -3.23
N PHE A 73 -9.08 -10.49 -2.32
CA PHE A 73 -9.32 -10.60 -0.89
C PHE A 73 -10.46 -9.68 -0.43
N ALA A 74 -10.47 -8.42 -0.86
CA ALA A 74 -11.52 -7.45 -0.53
C ALA A 74 -12.90 -7.97 -0.93
N LYS A 75 -13.02 -8.50 -2.15
CA LYS A 75 -14.26 -9.02 -2.69
C LYS A 75 -14.73 -10.30 -1.98
N GLU A 76 -13.84 -11.27 -1.80
CA GLU A 76 -14.17 -12.57 -1.18
C GLU A 76 -14.62 -12.43 0.28
N HIS A 77 -14.04 -11.48 1.00
CA HIS A 77 -14.31 -11.27 2.42
C HIS A 77 -15.20 -10.06 2.71
N ASN A 78 -15.70 -9.38 1.68
CA ASN A 78 -16.58 -8.20 1.82
C ASN A 78 -16.01 -7.15 2.79
N VAL A 79 -14.72 -6.80 2.60
CA VAL A 79 -13.96 -5.88 3.45
C VAL A 79 -13.25 -4.81 2.63
N ASN A 80 -13.19 -3.58 3.12
CA ASN A 80 -12.39 -2.54 2.48
C ASN A 80 -10.91 -2.72 2.84
N ILE A 81 -10.01 -2.40 1.91
CA ILE A 81 -8.56 -2.49 2.13
C ILE A 81 -7.87 -1.20 1.70
N VAL A 82 -7.08 -0.60 2.61
CA VAL A 82 -6.04 0.35 2.27
C VAL A 82 -4.73 -0.43 2.26
N GLY A 83 -4.19 -0.68 1.09
CA GLY A 83 -3.13 -1.67 0.86
C GLY A 83 -1.74 -1.27 1.35
N GLY A 84 -1.64 -0.30 2.27
CA GLY A 84 -0.35 0.24 2.67
C GLY A 84 0.37 0.82 1.47
N SER A 85 1.62 0.42 1.24
CA SER A 85 2.26 0.68 -0.03
C SER A 85 3.22 -0.43 -0.45
N VAL A 86 3.54 -0.46 -1.73
CA VAL A 86 4.46 -1.41 -2.36
C VAL A 86 5.38 -0.71 -3.34
N ALA A 87 6.57 -1.27 -3.54
CA ALA A 87 7.44 -0.88 -4.64
C ALA A 87 6.84 -1.38 -5.96
N VAL A 88 6.54 -0.46 -6.87
CA VAL A 88 5.90 -0.73 -8.17
C VAL A 88 6.79 -0.25 -9.29
N ALA A 89 7.19 -1.16 -10.19
CA ALA A 89 7.95 -0.81 -11.39
C ALA A 89 6.99 -0.49 -12.54
N LYS A 90 7.12 0.73 -13.11
CA LYS A 90 6.43 1.17 -14.32
C LYS A 90 7.44 1.82 -15.26
N ASN A 91 7.56 1.34 -16.50
CA ASN A 91 8.47 1.91 -17.53
C ASN A 91 9.90 2.15 -17.00
N ASP A 92 10.49 1.14 -16.38
CA ASP A 92 11.85 1.16 -15.81
C ASP A 92 12.07 2.16 -14.66
N VAL A 93 10.98 2.67 -14.09
CA VAL A 93 10.99 3.55 -12.93
C VAL A 93 10.21 2.89 -11.78
N VAL A 94 10.68 3.02 -10.54
CA VAL A 94 10.00 2.48 -9.36
C VAL A 94 9.29 3.57 -8.60
N PHE A 95 8.06 3.29 -8.18
CA PHE A 95 7.23 4.16 -7.33
C PHE A 95 6.89 3.45 -6.03
N ASN A 96 6.80 4.20 -4.95
CA ASN A 96 6.21 3.75 -3.68
C ASN A 96 4.69 4.02 -3.76
N THR A 97 3.89 2.96 -4.04
CA THR A 97 2.49 3.12 -4.45
C THR A 97 1.53 2.39 -3.52
N SER A 98 0.48 3.09 -3.10
CA SER A 98 -0.66 2.59 -2.33
C SER A 98 -1.86 2.35 -3.23
N TYR A 99 -2.62 1.29 -2.94
CA TYR A 99 -3.88 0.95 -3.58
C TYR A 99 -4.98 0.82 -2.54
N ALA A 100 -6.16 1.39 -2.80
CA ALA A 100 -7.33 1.23 -1.95
C ALA A 100 -8.44 0.48 -2.71
N TYR A 101 -9.02 -0.51 -2.05
CA TYR A 101 -10.09 -1.34 -2.58
C TYR A 101 -11.33 -1.27 -1.70
N ASN A 102 -12.50 -1.16 -2.33
CA ASN A 102 -13.76 -1.28 -1.63
C ASN A 102 -14.18 -2.76 -1.45
N ARG A 103 -15.29 -3.01 -0.77
CA ARG A 103 -15.80 -4.35 -0.46
C ARG A 103 -16.11 -5.20 -1.69
N GLU A 104 -16.38 -4.59 -2.83
CA GLU A 104 -16.63 -5.24 -4.11
C GLU A 104 -15.34 -5.64 -4.84
N GLY A 105 -14.17 -5.33 -4.25
CA GLY A 105 -12.87 -5.55 -4.88
C GLY A 105 -12.55 -4.55 -5.99
N THR A 106 -13.27 -3.42 -6.03
CA THR A 106 -13.01 -2.35 -7.01
C THR A 106 -11.87 -1.46 -6.49
N LEU A 107 -10.89 -1.16 -7.35
CA LEU A 107 -9.87 -0.17 -7.07
C LEU A 107 -10.51 1.21 -7.02
N VAL A 108 -10.53 1.82 -5.84
CA VAL A 108 -11.13 3.15 -5.61
C VAL A 108 -10.08 4.24 -5.41
N GLY A 109 -8.84 3.87 -5.09
CA GLY A 109 -7.73 4.81 -4.92
C GLY A 109 -6.39 4.22 -5.31
N GLU A 110 -5.59 5.00 -6.04
CA GLU A 110 -4.17 4.72 -6.32
C GLU A 110 -3.38 6.00 -6.03
N TYR A 111 -2.33 5.87 -5.23
CA TYR A 111 -1.49 6.99 -4.83
C TYR A 111 -0.03 6.58 -4.83
N SER A 112 0.83 7.36 -5.48
CA SER A 112 2.28 7.21 -5.39
C SER A 112 2.86 8.32 -4.51
N LYS A 113 3.70 7.95 -3.54
CA LYS A 113 4.35 8.86 -2.59
C LYS A 113 5.01 10.03 -3.31
N MET A 114 4.67 11.25 -2.91
CA MET A 114 5.19 12.48 -3.56
C MET A 114 6.53 12.90 -2.98
N HIS A 115 6.74 12.69 -1.67
CA HIS A 115 7.91 13.17 -0.95
C HIS A 115 8.73 12.00 -0.40
N GLY A 116 9.81 11.66 -1.10
CA GLY A 116 10.78 10.65 -0.66
C GLY A 116 11.52 11.07 0.62
N PHE A 117 11.80 10.13 1.50
CA PHE A 117 12.59 10.35 2.70
C PHE A 117 14.08 10.27 2.38
N SER A 118 14.70 11.43 2.08
CA SER A 118 16.10 11.53 1.66
C SER A 118 17.12 10.94 2.64
N PRO A 119 16.91 10.98 4.00
CA PRO A 119 17.82 10.29 4.91
C PRO A 119 17.92 8.78 4.69
N ALA A 120 16.87 8.14 4.17
CA ALA A 120 16.88 6.73 3.74
C ALA A 120 17.20 6.55 2.25
N LYS A 121 17.59 7.63 1.55
CA LYS A 121 17.90 7.64 0.11
C LYS A 121 16.73 7.20 -0.78
N GLU A 122 15.49 7.36 -0.33
CA GLU A 122 14.32 7.02 -1.13
C GLU A 122 14.30 7.74 -2.46
N ASP A 123 14.68 9.01 -2.47
CA ASP A 123 14.77 9.89 -3.64
C ASP A 123 15.76 9.40 -4.72
N GLN A 124 16.65 8.47 -4.38
CA GLN A 124 17.58 7.86 -5.34
C GLN A 124 17.01 6.63 -6.06
N TYR A 125 15.97 6.02 -5.48
CA TYR A 125 15.43 4.74 -5.95
C TYR A 125 13.96 4.80 -6.34
N PHE A 126 13.20 5.71 -5.73
CA PHE A 126 11.79 5.91 -6.05
C PHE A 126 11.56 7.26 -6.73
N ALA A 127 10.79 7.26 -7.79
CA ALA A 127 10.27 8.48 -8.37
C ALA A 127 9.10 9.02 -7.54
N GLY A 128 8.99 10.33 -7.45
CA GLY A 128 7.88 11.00 -6.81
C GLY A 128 6.58 10.89 -7.62
N GLY A 129 5.47 10.69 -6.92
CA GLY A 129 4.13 10.83 -7.48
C GLY A 129 3.81 12.29 -7.80
N THR A 130 2.79 12.51 -8.61
CA THR A 130 2.38 13.85 -9.07
C THR A 130 0.93 14.20 -8.79
N HIS A 131 0.16 13.29 -8.19
CA HIS A 131 -1.26 13.45 -7.98
C HIS A 131 -1.65 13.05 -6.56
N THR A 132 -2.57 13.80 -5.97
CA THR A 132 -3.31 13.38 -4.76
C THR A 132 -4.38 12.39 -5.15
N THR A 133 -4.84 11.58 -4.19
CA THR A 133 -5.95 10.66 -4.40
C THR A 133 -7.07 10.93 -3.40
N HIS A 134 -8.30 10.88 -3.88
CA HIS A 134 -9.51 10.97 -3.07
C HIS A 134 -10.43 9.83 -3.47
N PHE A 135 -10.96 9.13 -2.48
CA PHE A 135 -11.85 7.99 -2.68
C PHE A 135 -12.85 7.88 -1.54
N GLU A 136 -13.74 6.92 -1.61
CA GLU A 136 -14.73 6.67 -0.57
C GLU A 136 -14.71 5.21 -0.15
N LEU A 137 -14.79 4.97 1.17
CA LEU A 137 -14.98 3.64 1.74
C LEU A 137 -16.21 3.65 2.65
N ASP A 138 -17.24 2.88 2.31
CA ASP A 138 -18.51 2.80 3.05
C ASP A 138 -19.15 4.17 3.34
N GLY A 139 -19.15 5.10 2.39
CA GLY A 139 -19.68 6.45 2.53
C GLY A 139 -18.78 7.43 3.29
N ILE A 140 -17.54 7.05 3.60
CA ILE A 140 -16.57 7.90 4.27
C ILE A 140 -15.58 8.44 3.25
N PRO A 141 -15.47 9.79 3.07
CA PRO A 141 -14.42 10.37 2.24
C PRO A 141 -13.04 10.07 2.81
N CYS A 142 -12.15 9.58 1.98
CA CYS A 142 -10.81 9.16 2.33
C CYS A 142 -9.76 9.77 1.37
N SER A 143 -8.55 9.88 1.87
CA SER A 143 -7.36 10.17 1.08
C SER A 143 -6.19 9.36 1.64
N THR A 144 -5.14 9.16 0.83
CA THR A 144 -3.94 8.45 1.26
C THR A 144 -2.72 9.33 1.11
N VAL A 145 -1.88 9.33 2.14
CA VAL A 145 -0.52 9.85 2.13
C VAL A 145 0.41 8.76 2.68
N ILE A 146 1.69 8.77 2.28
CA ILE A 146 2.62 7.72 2.69
C ILE A 146 3.74 8.34 3.52
N CYS A 147 3.82 7.93 4.81
CA CYS A 147 4.93 8.19 5.73
C CYS A 147 5.37 9.66 5.75
N TYR A 148 6.48 10.00 5.08
CA TYR A 148 7.08 11.33 5.09
C TYR A 148 6.19 12.42 4.50
N ASP A 149 5.24 12.07 3.63
CA ASP A 149 4.26 12.99 3.08
C ASP A 149 3.49 13.77 4.15
N ILE A 150 3.27 13.16 5.34
CA ILE A 150 2.55 13.82 6.45
C ILE A 150 3.28 15.08 6.98
N ARG A 151 4.56 15.26 6.64
CA ARG A 151 5.33 16.46 6.99
C ARG A 151 5.01 17.66 6.12
N PHE A 152 4.24 17.47 5.06
CA PHE A 152 3.87 18.50 4.09
C PHE A 152 2.38 18.85 4.26
N PRO A 153 2.04 19.86 5.09
CA PRO A 153 0.66 20.21 5.41
C PRO A 153 -0.15 20.64 4.18
N GLU A 154 0.52 21.13 3.14
CA GLU A 154 -0.11 21.49 1.86
C GLU A 154 -0.72 20.29 1.16
N LEU A 155 -0.15 19.09 1.36
CA LEU A 155 -0.63 17.85 0.76
C LEU A 155 -1.88 17.31 1.49
N VAL A 156 -1.98 17.53 2.80
CA VAL A 156 -3.07 16.99 3.63
C VAL A 156 -4.18 18.01 3.93
N ARG A 157 -4.04 19.25 3.51
CA ARG A 157 -5.01 20.34 3.66
C ARG A 157 -5.96 20.33 2.48
#